data_38c4d1f4e5a584807b0309288b8828d3
#
_entry.id   38c4d1f4e5a584807b0309288b8828d3
#
_cell.length_a   1.000
_cell.length_b   1.000
_cell.length_c   1.000
_cell.angle_alpha   90.00
_cell.angle_beta   90.00
_cell.angle_gamma   90.00
#
_symmetry.space_group_name_H-M   'P 1'
#
loop_
_entity.id
_entity.type
_entity.pdbx_description
1 polymer ?
#
loop_
_entity_poly.entity_id
_entity_poly.type
_entity_poly.pdbx_seq_one_letter_code
_entity_poly.pdbx_strand_id
1 'polypeptide(L)'
;VNWNEDTFNRLVESVPEKLTPRMRITHSMVLAEVEQGGDARARVEELIADSLQSDEEKVGLSQRADEVFATLIAAGVVEKEKMPDGSANYFVTVDLPEDFALDQPLSPFLLAALELLDPEDEDYALNVVSMVEATLEDPRQVLRAQERRARDRAMAEMKMDGVEYEERLERIADVTYDKPLEDLLDAAFEKYCEGVPWARDFCLRPKSVLRDMLESAADFKGYIQKLGITRYEGALLRYLSEAFRALDRTVPEGKRDERLEDIVAWLGLVVRSVDSSLVDEWENAGAALDAAPPSLEDEPVVRDRRGLTVLVRNALFSRVRAAAHRDVATLGEMDADWGFGERAWAVALDE
;
A
#
# COMPACT_ATOMS: atom_id res chain seq x y z
N VAL A 1 5.86 -10.70 -23.53
CA VAL A 1 5.83 -10.29 -24.96
C VAL A 1 6.98 -11.01 -25.61
N ASN A 2 6.71 -11.94 -26.54
CA ASN A 2 7.78 -12.58 -27.32
C ASN A 2 8.24 -11.58 -28.40
N TRP A 3 9.47 -11.12 -28.26
CA TRP A 3 10.12 -10.29 -29.29
C TRP A 3 10.56 -11.15 -30.45
N ASN A 4 10.08 -10.83 -31.63
CA ASN A 4 10.54 -11.42 -32.90
C ASN A 4 10.68 -10.32 -33.95
N GLU A 5 11.29 -10.66 -35.08
CA GLU A 5 11.56 -9.73 -36.20
C GLU A 5 10.27 -9.08 -36.73
N ASP A 6 9.16 -9.85 -36.80
CA ASP A 6 7.86 -9.35 -37.25
C ASP A 6 7.28 -8.32 -36.27
N THR A 7 7.46 -8.53 -34.96
CA THR A 7 7.03 -7.56 -33.94
C THR A 7 7.84 -6.28 -34.02
N PHE A 8 9.15 -6.38 -34.24
CA PHE A 8 10.03 -5.24 -34.41
C PHE A 8 9.64 -4.43 -35.67
N ASN A 9 9.52 -5.08 -36.83
CA ASN A 9 9.16 -4.43 -38.08
C ASN A 9 7.80 -3.75 -37.99
N ARG A 10 6.80 -4.40 -37.38
CA ARG A 10 5.48 -3.81 -37.16
C ARG A 10 5.54 -2.57 -36.26
N LEU A 11 6.39 -2.54 -35.22
CA LEU A 11 6.56 -1.38 -34.35
C LEU A 11 7.27 -0.22 -35.07
N VAL A 12 8.27 -0.52 -35.92
CA VAL A 12 8.99 0.49 -36.71
C VAL A 12 8.11 1.10 -37.80
N GLU A 13 7.28 0.28 -38.44
CA GLU A 13 6.39 0.71 -39.54
C GLU A 13 5.05 1.27 -39.06
N SER A 14 4.67 1.05 -37.80
CA SER A 14 3.42 1.55 -37.23
C SER A 14 3.43 3.08 -37.14
N VAL A 15 2.36 3.70 -37.57
CA VAL A 15 2.14 5.12 -37.30
C VAL A 15 1.91 5.29 -35.82
N PRO A 16 2.64 6.19 -35.12
CA PRO A 16 2.44 6.43 -33.70
C PRO A 16 0.96 6.73 -33.41
N GLU A 17 0.42 6.04 -32.42
CA GLU A 17 -0.94 6.36 -31.95
C GLU A 17 -0.97 7.80 -31.45
N LYS A 18 -2.04 8.53 -31.75
CA LYS A 18 -2.24 9.87 -31.19
C LYS A 18 -2.32 9.76 -29.69
N LEU A 19 -1.48 10.51 -29.00
CA LEU A 19 -1.58 10.67 -27.54
C LEU A 19 -2.95 11.26 -27.21
N THR A 20 -3.77 10.50 -26.54
CA THR A 20 -5.05 11.00 -25.98
C THR A 20 -4.77 11.54 -24.58
N PRO A 21 -4.96 12.84 -24.36
CA PRO A 21 -4.78 13.41 -23.03
C PRO A 21 -5.80 12.80 -22.06
N ARG A 22 -5.37 12.52 -20.81
CA ARG A 22 -6.21 11.90 -19.78
C ARG A 22 -6.15 12.70 -18.49
N MET A 23 -6.11 14.03 -18.60
CA MET A 23 -6.17 14.88 -17.43
C MET A 23 -7.48 14.62 -16.68
N ARG A 24 -7.38 14.48 -15.35
CA ARG A 24 -8.53 14.37 -14.45
C ARG A 24 -8.34 15.34 -13.30
N ILE A 25 -9.39 16.04 -12.96
CA ILE A 25 -9.41 16.85 -11.75
C ILE A 25 -9.75 15.95 -10.58
N THR A 26 -8.77 15.76 -9.71
CA THR A 26 -8.90 14.97 -8.47
C THR A 26 -8.82 15.88 -7.25
N HIS A 27 -9.30 15.40 -6.11
CA HIS A 27 -9.21 16.13 -4.84
C HIS A 27 -7.77 16.38 -4.44
N SER A 28 -6.88 15.38 -4.65
CA SER A 28 -5.45 15.49 -4.40
C SER A 28 -4.81 16.63 -5.20
N MET A 29 -5.13 16.73 -6.49
CA MET A 29 -4.63 17.80 -7.34
C MET A 29 -5.09 19.18 -6.86
N VAL A 30 -6.38 19.32 -6.52
CA VAL A 30 -6.92 20.57 -6.02
C VAL A 30 -6.31 20.94 -4.67
N LEU A 31 -6.16 20.00 -3.76
CA LEU A 31 -5.53 20.25 -2.46
C LEU A 31 -4.06 20.62 -2.60
N ALA A 32 -3.29 19.98 -3.50
CA ALA A 32 -1.91 20.36 -3.79
C ALA A 32 -1.81 21.80 -4.33
N GLU A 33 -2.80 22.28 -5.09
CA GLU A 33 -2.86 23.67 -5.51
C GLU A 33 -3.28 24.61 -4.38
N VAL A 34 -4.17 24.17 -3.49
CA VAL A 34 -4.56 24.96 -2.29
C VAL A 34 -3.40 25.13 -1.34
N GLU A 35 -2.57 24.11 -1.15
CA GLU A 35 -1.40 24.13 -0.27
C GLU A 35 -0.34 25.17 -0.68
N GLN A 36 -0.28 25.49 -1.98
CA GLN A 36 0.59 26.56 -2.48
C GLN A 36 0.11 27.98 -2.07
N GLY A 37 -1.09 28.09 -1.49
CA GLY A 37 -1.71 29.36 -1.10
C GLY A 37 -2.20 30.21 -2.27
N GLY A 38 -2.85 31.32 -2.00
CA GLY A 38 -3.39 32.24 -3.03
C GLY A 38 -4.61 31.69 -3.77
N ASP A 39 -4.80 32.12 -5.03
CA ASP A 39 -5.97 31.70 -5.84
C ASP A 39 -5.73 30.34 -6.50
N ALA A 40 -5.91 29.28 -5.73
CA ALA A 40 -5.80 27.90 -6.20
C ALA A 40 -6.78 27.60 -7.34
N ARG A 41 -7.99 28.19 -7.33
CA ARG A 41 -8.98 27.97 -8.41
C ARG A 41 -8.50 28.52 -9.75
N ALA A 42 -7.88 29.69 -9.73
CA ALA A 42 -7.31 30.31 -10.92
C ALA A 42 -6.15 29.45 -11.49
N ARG A 43 -5.29 28.91 -10.64
CA ARG A 43 -4.19 28.01 -11.08
C ARG A 43 -4.71 26.70 -11.68
N VAL A 44 -5.72 26.09 -11.07
CA VAL A 44 -6.36 24.89 -11.65
C VAL A 44 -6.96 25.21 -13.03
N GLU A 45 -7.56 26.37 -13.21
CA GLU A 45 -8.08 26.80 -14.52
C GLU A 45 -6.97 26.99 -15.55
N GLU A 46 -5.83 27.55 -15.15
CA GLU A 46 -4.64 27.66 -16.00
C GLU A 46 -4.10 26.29 -16.42
N LEU A 47 -4.01 25.33 -15.50
CA LEU A 47 -3.64 23.94 -15.81
C LEU A 47 -4.62 23.27 -16.80
N ILE A 48 -5.92 23.55 -16.66
CA ILE A 48 -6.94 23.05 -17.59
C ILE A 48 -6.75 23.71 -18.97
N ALA A 49 -6.52 25.02 -19.00
CA ALA A 49 -6.33 25.78 -20.24
C ALA A 49 -5.10 25.30 -21.02
N ASP A 50 -4.02 24.99 -20.32
CA ASP A 50 -2.77 24.50 -20.89
C ASP A 50 -2.81 23.01 -21.29
N SER A 51 -3.86 22.29 -20.88
CA SER A 51 -4.02 20.88 -21.23
C SER A 51 -4.33 20.68 -22.73
N LEU A 52 -4.00 19.49 -23.24
CA LEU A 52 -4.23 19.13 -24.64
C LEU A 52 -5.63 18.58 -24.92
N GLN A 53 -6.58 18.72 -23.98
CA GLN A 53 -7.96 18.32 -24.18
C GLN A 53 -8.70 19.24 -25.15
N SER A 54 -9.81 18.74 -25.70
CA SER A 54 -10.73 19.54 -26.50
C SER A 54 -11.42 20.62 -25.66
N ASP A 55 -11.92 21.68 -26.31
CA ASP A 55 -12.61 22.76 -25.59
C ASP A 55 -13.84 22.26 -24.81
N GLU A 56 -14.56 21.25 -25.35
CA GLU A 56 -15.68 20.62 -24.62
C GLU A 56 -15.25 19.88 -23.38
N GLU A 57 -14.14 19.13 -23.45
CA GLU A 57 -13.55 18.42 -22.30
C GLU A 57 -13.03 19.40 -21.26
N LYS A 58 -12.42 20.51 -21.65
CA LYS A 58 -11.96 21.58 -20.74
C LYS A 58 -13.11 22.18 -19.94
N VAL A 59 -14.27 22.40 -20.57
CA VAL A 59 -15.46 22.86 -19.85
C VAL A 59 -15.90 21.84 -18.80
N GLY A 60 -15.90 20.56 -19.15
CA GLY A 60 -16.20 19.49 -18.19
C GLY A 60 -15.20 19.42 -17.02
N LEU A 61 -13.90 19.61 -17.31
CA LEU A 61 -12.86 19.66 -16.27
C LEU A 61 -13.02 20.87 -15.35
N SER A 62 -13.37 22.06 -15.89
CA SER A 62 -13.62 23.26 -15.11
C SER A 62 -14.83 23.09 -14.19
N GLN A 63 -15.92 22.51 -14.68
CA GLN A 63 -17.08 22.17 -13.85
C GLN A 63 -16.71 21.18 -12.73
N ARG A 64 -15.93 20.18 -13.07
CA ARG A 64 -15.44 19.21 -12.08
C ARG A 64 -14.56 19.86 -11.02
N ALA A 65 -13.70 20.82 -11.40
CA ALA A 65 -12.92 21.59 -10.44
C ALA A 65 -13.83 22.36 -9.47
N ASP A 66 -14.88 23.02 -9.97
CA ASP A 66 -15.85 23.76 -9.12
C ASP A 66 -16.57 22.81 -8.13
N GLU A 67 -16.97 21.62 -8.59
CA GLU A 67 -17.55 20.60 -7.70
C GLU A 67 -16.58 20.17 -6.61
N VAL A 68 -15.31 19.90 -6.96
CA VAL A 68 -14.28 19.49 -6.00
C VAL A 68 -14.02 20.59 -4.98
N PHE A 69 -13.86 21.86 -5.40
CA PHE A 69 -13.70 22.98 -4.48
C PHE A 69 -14.92 23.13 -3.56
N ALA A 70 -16.14 23.05 -4.10
CA ALA A 70 -17.37 23.16 -3.31
C ALA A 70 -17.46 22.05 -2.26
N THR A 71 -17.09 20.82 -2.59
CA THR A 71 -17.11 19.69 -1.65
C THR A 71 -16.04 19.80 -0.58
N LEU A 72 -14.81 20.21 -0.92
CA LEU A 72 -13.74 20.43 0.05
C LEU A 72 -14.07 21.56 1.04
N ILE A 73 -14.73 22.64 0.57
CA ILE A 73 -15.21 23.72 1.42
C ILE A 73 -16.35 23.25 2.31
N ALA A 74 -17.32 22.50 1.77
CA ALA A 74 -18.44 21.96 2.54
C ALA A 74 -17.99 20.96 3.60
N ALA A 75 -16.94 20.20 3.32
CA ALA A 75 -16.30 19.26 4.26
C ALA A 75 -15.43 19.96 5.32
N GLY A 76 -15.23 21.29 5.23
CA GLY A 76 -14.39 22.05 6.16
C GLY A 76 -12.89 21.74 6.02
N VAL A 77 -12.46 21.15 4.92
CA VAL A 77 -11.05 20.84 4.63
C VAL A 77 -10.34 22.06 4.02
N VAL A 78 -11.07 22.85 3.26
CA VAL A 78 -10.59 24.07 2.62
C VAL A 78 -11.47 25.24 3.03
N GLU A 79 -10.87 26.36 3.39
CA GLU A 79 -11.56 27.63 3.54
C GLU A 79 -11.24 28.55 2.37
N LYS A 80 -12.24 29.38 2.03
CA LYS A 80 -12.15 30.40 0.98
C LYS A 80 -12.33 31.79 1.58
N GLU A 81 -11.31 32.62 1.49
CA GLU A 81 -11.36 34.02 1.86
C GLU A 81 -11.40 34.90 0.60
N LYS A 82 -12.32 35.92 0.64
CA LYS A 82 -12.36 36.90 -0.45
C LYS A 82 -11.37 38.03 -0.14
N MET A 83 -10.46 38.26 -1.08
CA MET A 83 -9.49 39.33 -1.00
C MET A 83 -10.10 40.67 -1.43
N PRO A 84 -9.57 41.81 -0.96
CA PRO A 84 -10.05 43.14 -1.33
C PRO A 84 -9.96 43.48 -2.82
N ASP A 85 -9.06 42.81 -3.56
CA ASP A 85 -8.87 42.96 -5.01
C ASP A 85 -9.87 42.13 -5.83
N GLY A 86 -10.77 41.39 -5.17
CA GLY A 86 -11.78 40.53 -5.80
C GLY A 86 -11.30 39.09 -6.09
N SER A 87 -10.02 38.79 -5.88
CA SER A 87 -9.50 37.42 -5.95
C SER A 87 -9.96 36.58 -4.75
N ALA A 88 -9.77 35.29 -4.80
CA ALA A 88 -10.04 34.38 -3.70
C ALA A 88 -8.72 33.78 -3.20
N ASN A 89 -8.55 33.73 -1.90
CA ASN A 89 -7.49 32.97 -1.27
C ASN A 89 -8.06 31.68 -0.71
N TYR A 90 -7.43 30.58 -1.02
CA TYR A 90 -7.82 29.24 -0.53
C TYR A 90 -6.72 28.72 0.38
N PHE A 91 -7.09 28.15 1.51
CA PHE A 91 -6.16 27.55 2.45
C PHE A 91 -6.76 26.30 3.09
N VAL A 92 -5.89 25.35 3.44
CA VAL A 92 -6.25 24.12 4.11
C VAL A 92 -6.46 24.42 5.60
N THR A 93 -7.59 23.98 6.16
CA THR A 93 -7.99 24.25 7.56
C THR A 93 -7.58 23.16 8.52
N VAL A 94 -7.25 21.98 8.00
CA VAL A 94 -6.82 20.82 8.79
C VAL A 94 -5.30 20.86 8.89
N ASP A 95 -4.75 20.66 10.09
CA ASP A 95 -3.32 20.42 10.27
C ASP A 95 -2.94 19.13 9.55
N LEU A 96 -2.67 19.24 8.25
CA LEU A 96 -2.11 18.16 7.48
C LEU A 96 -0.61 18.09 7.79
N PRO A 97 -0.02 16.91 8.02
CA PRO A 97 1.42 16.77 8.10
C PRO A 97 2.09 17.42 6.89
N GLU A 98 3.25 18.09 7.08
CA GLU A 98 3.97 18.84 6.03
C GLU A 98 4.21 18.01 4.75
N ASP A 99 4.21 16.68 4.87
CA ASP A 99 4.36 15.71 3.77
C ASP A 99 3.07 14.93 3.48
N PHE A 100 1.90 15.48 3.81
CA PHE A 100 0.64 14.78 3.57
C PHE A 100 0.52 14.30 2.13
N ALA A 101 0.49 12.98 1.96
CA ALA A 101 0.40 12.35 0.63
C ALA A 101 -1.02 12.50 0.08
N LEU A 102 -1.27 13.61 -0.55
CA LEU A 102 -2.51 13.92 -1.26
C LEU A 102 -2.79 13.00 -2.46
N ASP A 103 -1.89 12.03 -2.71
CA ASP A 103 -2.02 11.02 -3.76
C ASP A 103 -3.18 10.03 -3.49
N GLN A 104 -3.68 10.00 -2.25
CA GLN A 104 -4.75 9.09 -1.84
C GLN A 104 -6.07 9.85 -1.68
N PRO A 105 -7.05 9.68 -2.57
CA PRO A 105 -8.33 10.38 -2.51
C PRO A 105 -9.10 10.16 -1.20
N LEU A 106 -8.86 9.04 -0.52
CA LEU A 106 -9.50 8.67 0.75
C LEU A 106 -8.70 9.05 2.00
N SER A 107 -7.60 9.80 1.87
CA SER A 107 -6.83 10.26 3.04
C SER A 107 -7.68 11.07 4.04
N PRO A 108 -8.60 11.99 3.63
CA PRO A 108 -9.47 12.66 4.58
C PRO A 108 -10.44 11.72 5.31
N PHE A 109 -10.93 10.68 4.63
CA PHE A 109 -11.70 9.62 5.27
C PHE A 109 -10.85 8.85 6.28
N LEU A 110 -9.62 8.49 5.93
CA LEU A 110 -8.73 7.77 6.82
C LEU A 110 -8.52 8.54 8.13
N LEU A 111 -8.26 9.86 8.07
CA LEU A 111 -8.11 10.69 9.26
C LEU A 111 -9.37 10.66 10.15
N ALA A 112 -10.56 10.78 9.55
CA ALA A 112 -11.81 10.70 10.29
C ALA A 112 -12.05 9.29 10.88
N ALA A 113 -11.68 8.23 10.17
CA ALA A 113 -11.86 6.85 10.60
C ALA A 113 -10.90 6.46 11.74
N LEU A 114 -9.69 7.03 11.79
CA LEU A 114 -8.75 6.80 12.88
C LEU A 114 -9.29 7.21 14.27
N GLU A 115 -10.22 8.17 14.31
CA GLU A 115 -10.88 8.58 15.57
C GLU A 115 -11.81 7.50 16.15
N LEU A 116 -12.16 6.48 15.35
CA LEU A 116 -13.03 5.38 15.78
C LEU A 116 -12.26 4.25 16.48
N LEU A 117 -10.92 4.27 16.40
CA LEU A 117 -10.08 3.26 17.04
C LEU A 117 -9.81 3.63 18.50
N ASP A 118 -9.80 2.60 19.37
CA ASP A 118 -9.36 2.74 20.75
C ASP A 118 -7.83 2.62 20.82
N PRO A 119 -7.10 3.68 21.24
CA PRO A 119 -5.65 3.62 21.36
C PRO A 119 -5.13 2.62 22.41
N GLU A 120 -5.98 2.19 23.35
CA GLU A 120 -5.63 1.21 24.40
C GLU A 120 -5.85 -0.25 23.93
N ASP A 121 -6.36 -0.47 22.72
CA ASP A 121 -6.54 -1.81 22.14
C ASP A 121 -5.17 -2.44 21.85
N GLU A 122 -4.98 -3.70 22.24
CA GLU A 122 -3.76 -4.48 21.94
C GLU A 122 -3.50 -4.56 20.44
N ASP A 123 -4.55 -4.54 19.62
CA ASP A 123 -4.46 -4.59 18.16
C ASP A 123 -4.50 -3.20 17.48
N TYR A 124 -4.41 -2.12 18.26
CA TYR A 124 -4.51 -0.75 17.73
C TYR A 124 -3.62 -0.51 16.51
N ALA A 125 -2.32 -0.81 16.61
CA ALA A 125 -1.38 -0.62 15.50
C ALA A 125 -1.77 -1.43 14.25
N LEU A 126 -2.22 -2.69 14.42
CA LEU A 126 -2.69 -3.53 13.31
C LEU A 126 -4.01 -3.03 12.74
N ASN A 127 -4.88 -2.45 13.57
CA ASN A 127 -6.14 -1.86 13.15
C ASN A 127 -5.90 -0.57 12.33
N VAL A 128 -4.93 0.27 12.72
CA VAL A 128 -4.47 1.41 11.91
C VAL A 128 -3.93 0.94 10.57
N VAL A 129 -3.10 -0.10 10.54
CA VAL A 129 -2.60 -0.70 9.29
C VAL A 129 -3.77 -1.14 8.40
N SER A 130 -4.76 -1.83 8.94
CA SER A 130 -5.94 -2.30 8.18
C SER A 130 -6.76 -1.15 7.62
N MET A 131 -6.93 -0.06 8.37
CA MET A 131 -7.60 1.15 7.86
C MET A 131 -6.85 1.79 6.70
N VAL A 132 -5.53 1.90 6.82
CA VAL A 132 -4.70 2.40 5.72
C VAL A 132 -4.81 1.49 4.50
N GLU A 133 -4.66 0.17 4.68
CA GLU A 133 -4.78 -0.80 3.59
C GLU A 133 -6.12 -0.69 2.86
N ALA A 134 -7.22 -0.44 3.57
CA ALA A 134 -8.54 -0.31 2.97
C ALA A 134 -8.66 0.86 1.98
N THR A 135 -7.83 1.90 2.14
CA THR A 135 -7.81 3.07 1.24
C THR A 135 -6.91 2.90 0.02
N LEU A 136 -6.02 1.92 0.01
CA LEU A 136 -5.06 1.68 -1.07
C LEU A 136 -5.69 0.92 -2.25
N GLU A 137 -5.05 1.04 -3.42
CA GLU A 137 -5.41 0.21 -4.58
C GLU A 137 -5.14 -1.27 -4.32
N ASP A 138 -5.93 -2.14 -4.98
CA ASP A 138 -5.82 -3.58 -4.81
C ASP A 138 -4.59 -4.14 -5.51
N PRO A 139 -3.68 -4.80 -4.80
CA PRO A 139 -2.65 -5.62 -5.40
C PRO A 139 -3.25 -6.96 -5.87
N ARG A 140 -4.04 -6.92 -6.94
CA ARG A 140 -4.94 -8.01 -7.39
C ARG A 140 -4.29 -9.39 -7.42
N GLN A 141 -3.00 -9.46 -7.79
CA GLN A 141 -2.30 -10.74 -7.90
C GLN A 141 -1.96 -11.33 -6.52
N VAL A 142 -1.65 -10.46 -5.58
CA VAL A 142 -1.38 -10.84 -4.18
C VAL A 142 -2.68 -11.30 -3.52
N LEU A 143 -3.76 -10.53 -3.67
CA LEU A 143 -5.08 -10.87 -3.12
C LEU A 143 -5.60 -12.20 -3.66
N ARG A 144 -5.44 -12.47 -4.96
CA ARG A 144 -5.79 -13.78 -5.54
C ARG A 144 -4.96 -14.93 -4.97
N ALA A 145 -3.71 -14.68 -4.61
CA ALA A 145 -2.88 -15.70 -3.98
C ALA A 145 -3.30 -15.95 -2.52
N GLN A 146 -3.63 -14.91 -1.77
CA GLN A 146 -4.21 -15.03 -0.42
C GLN A 146 -5.55 -15.78 -0.47
N GLU A 147 -6.46 -15.42 -1.37
CA GLU A 147 -7.75 -16.09 -1.56
C GLU A 147 -7.57 -17.59 -1.86
N ARG A 148 -6.67 -17.93 -2.79
CA ARG A 148 -6.36 -19.35 -3.08
C ARG A 148 -5.90 -20.07 -1.83
N ARG A 149 -4.98 -19.48 -1.07
CA ARG A 149 -4.46 -20.09 0.15
C ARG A 149 -5.53 -20.22 1.24
N ALA A 150 -6.42 -19.25 1.38
CA ALA A 150 -7.57 -19.32 2.28
C ALA A 150 -8.52 -20.46 1.90
N ARG A 151 -8.82 -20.61 0.62
CA ARG A 151 -9.63 -21.72 0.08
C ARG A 151 -8.97 -23.08 0.29
N ASP A 152 -7.67 -23.20 0.01
CA ASP A 152 -6.93 -24.45 0.23
C ASP A 152 -6.97 -24.86 1.70
N ARG A 153 -6.80 -23.90 2.63
CA ARG A 153 -6.89 -24.14 4.08
C ARG A 153 -8.31 -24.57 4.48
N ALA A 154 -9.32 -23.81 4.09
CA ALA A 154 -10.70 -24.12 4.39
C ALA A 154 -11.13 -25.51 3.83
N MET A 155 -10.67 -25.85 2.62
CA MET A 155 -10.90 -27.17 2.03
C MET A 155 -10.27 -28.28 2.85
N ALA A 156 -9.04 -28.08 3.34
CA ALA A 156 -8.34 -29.06 4.17
C ALA A 156 -9.03 -29.23 5.54
N GLU A 157 -9.44 -28.15 6.18
CA GLU A 157 -10.16 -28.14 7.46
C GLU A 157 -11.51 -28.86 7.33
N MET A 158 -12.34 -28.48 6.36
CA MET A 158 -13.63 -29.14 6.08
C MET A 158 -13.47 -30.63 5.74
N LYS A 159 -12.34 -31.02 5.11
CA LYS A 159 -12.04 -32.43 4.85
C LYS A 159 -11.72 -33.19 6.13
N MET A 160 -10.99 -32.57 7.06
CA MET A 160 -10.69 -33.17 8.37
C MET A 160 -11.93 -33.31 9.22
N ASP A 161 -12.84 -32.35 9.13
CA ASP A 161 -14.13 -32.36 9.83
C ASP A 161 -15.17 -33.31 9.21
N GLY A 162 -14.82 -33.99 8.10
CA GLY A 162 -15.68 -34.97 7.46
C GLY A 162 -16.86 -34.38 6.68
N VAL A 163 -16.79 -33.12 6.31
CA VAL A 163 -17.83 -32.44 5.51
C VAL A 163 -17.93 -33.08 4.13
N GLU A 164 -19.14 -33.34 3.64
CA GLU A 164 -19.40 -33.91 2.31
C GLU A 164 -18.79 -33.05 1.18
N TYR A 165 -18.37 -33.69 0.09
CA TYR A 165 -17.67 -32.98 -0.99
C TYR A 165 -18.49 -31.89 -1.65
N GLU A 166 -19.78 -32.11 -1.90
CA GLU A 166 -20.66 -31.13 -2.52
C GLU A 166 -20.85 -29.92 -1.59
N GLU A 167 -21.05 -30.15 -0.30
CA GLU A 167 -21.18 -29.09 0.70
C GLU A 167 -19.86 -28.28 0.84
N ARG A 168 -18.69 -28.94 0.73
CA ARG A 168 -17.40 -28.23 0.70
C ARG A 168 -17.29 -27.30 -0.50
N LEU A 169 -17.79 -27.70 -1.68
CA LEU A 169 -17.76 -26.87 -2.88
C LEU A 169 -18.66 -25.64 -2.74
N GLU A 170 -19.81 -25.79 -2.10
CA GLU A 170 -20.69 -24.64 -1.82
C GLU A 170 -20.04 -23.67 -0.83
N ARG A 171 -19.52 -24.16 0.28
CA ARG A 171 -18.89 -23.32 1.32
C ARG A 171 -17.60 -22.64 0.84
N ILE A 172 -16.83 -23.29 -0.03
CA ILE A 172 -15.58 -22.73 -0.55
C ILE A 172 -15.81 -21.54 -1.48
N ALA A 173 -17.00 -21.45 -2.09
CA ALA A 173 -17.32 -20.34 -2.99
C ALA A 173 -17.33 -18.99 -2.27
N ASP A 174 -17.71 -18.98 -1.00
CA ASP A 174 -17.78 -17.77 -0.17
C ASP A 174 -16.44 -17.43 0.53
N VAL A 175 -15.46 -18.34 0.46
CA VAL A 175 -14.15 -18.09 1.08
C VAL A 175 -13.33 -17.11 0.24
N THR A 176 -12.92 -16.02 0.87
CA THR A 176 -12.08 -14.97 0.28
C THR A 176 -10.87 -14.68 1.20
N TYR A 177 -10.07 -13.70 0.84
CA TYR A 177 -9.00 -13.20 1.70
C TYR A 177 -9.58 -12.43 2.90
N ASP A 178 -8.79 -12.33 3.98
CA ASP A 178 -9.21 -11.65 5.20
C ASP A 178 -9.40 -10.15 4.98
N LYS A 179 -10.48 -9.62 5.53
CA LYS A 179 -10.87 -8.21 5.45
C LYS A 179 -11.13 -7.66 6.85
N PRO A 180 -10.07 -7.39 7.61
CA PRO A 180 -10.21 -6.86 8.95
C PRO A 180 -11.00 -5.56 8.96
N LEU A 181 -11.83 -5.39 9.98
CA LEU A 181 -12.66 -4.18 10.19
C LEU A 181 -13.66 -3.88 9.05
N GLU A 182 -13.99 -4.84 8.16
CA GLU A 182 -14.89 -4.61 7.02
C GLU A 182 -16.20 -3.92 7.45
N ASP A 183 -16.92 -4.47 8.42
CA ASP A 183 -18.21 -3.92 8.90
C ASP A 183 -18.06 -2.50 9.49
N LEU A 184 -16.98 -2.26 10.26
CA LEU A 184 -16.71 -0.95 10.85
C LEU A 184 -16.38 0.09 9.76
N LEU A 185 -15.54 -0.31 8.82
CA LEU A 185 -15.08 0.55 7.73
C LEU A 185 -16.21 0.89 6.76
N ASP A 186 -17.06 -0.07 6.42
CA ASP A 186 -18.21 0.14 5.54
C ASP A 186 -19.21 1.09 6.19
N ALA A 187 -19.56 0.88 7.48
CA ALA A 187 -20.46 1.75 8.21
C ALA A 187 -19.89 3.18 8.38
N ALA A 188 -18.61 3.29 8.68
CA ALA A 188 -17.94 4.59 8.80
C ALA A 188 -17.88 5.32 7.45
N PHE A 189 -17.62 4.60 6.37
CA PHE A 189 -17.53 5.17 5.03
C PHE A 189 -18.90 5.62 4.52
N GLU A 190 -19.96 4.84 4.74
CA GLU A 190 -21.32 5.23 4.40
C GLU A 190 -21.71 6.54 5.11
N LYS A 191 -21.43 6.62 6.40
CA LYS A 191 -21.69 7.84 7.19
C LYS A 191 -20.84 9.02 6.72
N TYR A 192 -19.58 8.79 6.39
CA TYR A 192 -18.70 9.83 5.85
C TYR A 192 -19.22 10.37 4.51
N CYS A 193 -19.74 9.51 3.64
CA CYS A 193 -20.32 9.87 2.36
C CYS A 193 -21.61 10.72 2.48
N GLU A 194 -22.29 10.74 3.63
CA GLU A 194 -23.43 11.64 3.87
C GLU A 194 -22.97 13.10 3.90
N GLY A 195 -21.82 13.37 4.55
CA GLY A 195 -21.21 14.70 4.65
C GLY A 195 -20.33 15.06 3.47
N VAL A 196 -19.78 14.06 2.78
CA VAL A 196 -18.80 14.18 1.70
C VAL A 196 -19.25 13.35 0.48
N PRO A 197 -20.25 13.84 -0.28
CA PRO A 197 -20.90 13.04 -1.34
C PRO A 197 -19.98 12.53 -2.43
N TRP A 198 -18.89 13.23 -2.74
CA TRP A 198 -17.91 12.84 -3.74
C TRP A 198 -17.08 11.61 -3.34
N ALA A 199 -17.01 11.29 -2.04
CA ALA A 199 -16.33 10.08 -1.59
C ALA A 199 -16.98 8.80 -2.16
N ARG A 200 -18.25 8.85 -2.57
CA ARG A 200 -18.96 7.75 -3.26
C ARG A 200 -18.37 7.39 -4.62
N ASP A 201 -17.60 8.29 -5.24
CA ASP A 201 -16.89 8.01 -6.48
C ASP A 201 -15.72 7.02 -6.26
N PHE A 202 -15.36 6.76 -5.01
CA PHE A 202 -14.31 5.85 -4.60
C PHE A 202 -14.89 4.64 -3.87
N CYS A 203 -14.22 3.52 -3.99
CA CYS A 203 -14.59 2.30 -3.28
C CYS A 203 -13.57 2.04 -2.17
N LEU A 204 -14.05 1.94 -0.95
CA LEU A 204 -13.26 1.37 0.13
C LEU A 204 -13.07 -0.13 -0.12
N ARG A 205 -11.88 -0.64 0.13
CA ARG A 205 -11.52 -2.03 -0.18
C ARG A 205 -10.75 -2.65 0.96
N PRO A 206 -11.45 -3.11 2.01
CA PRO A 206 -10.81 -3.80 3.13
C PRO A 206 -10.00 -5.01 2.65
N LYS A 207 -8.76 -5.08 3.11
CA LYS A 207 -7.79 -6.15 2.79
C LYS A 207 -6.70 -6.23 3.85
N SER A 208 -5.90 -7.27 3.83
CA SER A 208 -4.91 -7.55 4.86
C SER A 208 -3.59 -8.08 4.30
N VAL A 209 -2.98 -7.39 3.34
CA VAL A 209 -1.70 -7.82 2.74
C VAL A 209 -0.55 -7.54 3.69
N LEU A 210 -0.40 -6.28 4.13
CA LEU A 210 0.62 -5.87 5.09
C LEU A 210 0.34 -6.48 6.47
N ARG A 211 -0.93 -6.48 6.90
CA ARG A 211 -1.32 -7.09 8.17
C ARG A 211 -0.99 -8.59 8.22
N ASP A 212 -1.33 -9.38 7.19
CA ASP A 212 -0.98 -10.82 7.12
C ASP A 212 0.55 -11.03 7.14
N MET A 213 1.30 -10.13 6.50
CA MET A 213 2.76 -10.15 6.53
C MET A 213 3.30 -9.92 7.95
N LEU A 214 2.75 -8.94 8.68
CA LEU A 214 3.12 -8.63 10.07
C LEU A 214 2.72 -9.77 11.04
N GLU A 215 1.49 -10.25 10.95
CA GLU A 215 0.96 -11.32 11.82
C GLU A 215 1.68 -12.65 11.59
N SER A 216 2.11 -12.92 10.35
CA SER A 216 2.93 -14.09 10.05
C SER A 216 4.42 -13.89 10.31
N ALA A 217 4.84 -12.69 10.71
CA ALA A 217 6.24 -12.30 10.89
C ALA A 217 7.11 -12.64 9.65
N ALA A 218 6.50 -12.55 8.46
CA ALA A 218 7.18 -12.85 7.21
C ALA A 218 7.97 -11.64 6.73
N ASP A 219 9.21 -11.86 6.29
CA ASP A 219 9.94 -10.88 5.51
C ASP A 219 9.44 -10.86 4.05
N PHE A 220 9.97 -9.96 3.24
CA PHE A 220 9.53 -9.78 1.86
C PHE A 220 9.68 -11.09 1.03
N LYS A 221 10.83 -11.74 1.13
CA LYS A 221 11.10 -12.99 0.40
C LYS A 221 10.25 -14.14 0.91
N GLY A 222 10.16 -14.31 2.22
CA GLY A 222 9.35 -15.35 2.85
C GLY A 222 7.86 -15.18 2.51
N TYR A 223 7.36 -13.95 2.42
CA TYR A 223 5.97 -13.71 2.04
C TYR A 223 5.70 -14.05 0.56
N ILE A 224 6.63 -13.72 -0.34
CA ILE A 224 6.57 -14.12 -1.76
C ILE A 224 6.54 -15.65 -1.90
N GLN A 225 7.39 -16.34 -1.16
CA GLN A 225 7.43 -17.82 -1.14
C GLN A 225 6.14 -18.41 -0.55
N LYS A 226 5.70 -17.88 0.62
CA LYS A 226 4.45 -18.26 1.29
C LYS A 226 3.25 -18.22 0.34
N LEU A 227 3.17 -17.21 -0.52
CA LEU A 227 2.07 -17.02 -1.46
C LEU A 227 2.33 -17.61 -2.86
N GLY A 228 3.55 -18.01 -3.18
CA GLY A 228 3.94 -18.50 -4.49
C GLY A 228 3.84 -17.43 -5.60
N ILE A 229 4.17 -16.18 -5.27
CA ILE A 229 3.99 -15.02 -6.15
C ILE A 229 5.30 -14.44 -6.71
N THR A 230 6.33 -15.24 -6.88
CA THR A 230 7.67 -14.79 -7.36
C THR A 230 7.60 -13.92 -8.63
N ARG A 231 6.64 -14.18 -9.52
CA ARG A 231 6.47 -13.37 -10.75
C ARG A 231 5.82 -11.99 -10.50
N TYR A 232 5.32 -11.76 -9.30
CA TYR A 232 4.54 -10.55 -8.94
C TYR A 232 5.18 -9.80 -7.76
N GLU A 233 6.47 -10.05 -7.49
CA GLU A 233 7.22 -9.39 -6.43
C GLU A 233 7.20 -7.86 -6.56
N GLY A 234 7.35 -7.34 -7.80
CA GLY A 234 7.24 -5.91 -8.06
C GLY A 234 5.85 -5.30 -7.73
N ALA A 235 4.77 -6.09 -7.87
CA ALA A 235 3.44 -5.63 -7.48
C ALA A 235 3.29 -5.56 -5.95
N LEU A 236 3.88 -6.53 -5.23
CA LEU A 236 3.93 -6.50 -3.77
C LEU A 236 4.78 -5.34 -3.28
N LEU A 237 5.98 -5.15 -3.84
CA LEU A 237 6.87 -4.04 -3.46
C LEU A 237 6.20 -2.68 -3.65
N ARG A 238 5.57 -2.45 -4.80
CA ARG A 238 4.83 -1.23 -5.07
C ARG A 238 3.74 -1.00 -4.02
N TYR A 239 2.96 -2.03 -3.70
CA TYR A 239 1.91 -1.96 -2.69
C TYR A 239 2.48 -1.60 -1.31
N LEU A 240 3.57 -2.25 -0.90
CA LEU A 240 4.24 -1.95 0.38
C LEU A 240 4.82 -0.54 0.41
N SER A 241 5.34 -0.04 -0.71
CA SER A 241 5.82 1.35 -0.84
C SER A 241 4.68 2.37 -0.73
N GLU A 242 3.50 2.07 -1.28
CA GLU A 242 2.30 2.89 -1.13
C GLU A 242 1.77 2.85 0.32
N ALA A 243 1.77 1.66 0.95
CA ALA A 243 1.40 1.49 2.35
C ALA A 243 2.35 2.26 3.29
N PHE A 244 3.66 2.17 3.04
CA PHE A 244 4.67 2.93 3.79
C PHE A 244 4.40 4.43 3.71
N ARG A 245 4.23 4.97 2.51
CA ARG A 245 3.95 6.40 2.32
C ARG A 245 2.65 6.83 3.01
N ALA A 246 1.60 6.02 2.91
CA ALA A 246 0.32 6.33 3.54
C ALA A 246 0.41 6.31 5.08
N LEU A 247 1.09 5.31 5.67
CA LEU A 247 1.34 5.25 7.12
C LEU A 247 2.22 6.40 7.60
N ASP A 248 3.30 6.69 6.87
CA ASP A 248 4.29 7.69 7.26
C ASP A 248 3.78 9.13 7.10
N ARG A 249 2.96 9.40 6.10
CA ARG A 249 2.53 10.76 5.76
C ARG A 249 1.10 11.09 6.16
N THR A 250 0.21 10.08 6.25
CA THR A 250 -1.21 10.35 6.53
C THR A 250 -1.57 10.14 7.99
N VAL A 251 -0.91 9.20 8.69
CA VAL A 251 -1.22 8.96 10.10
C VAL A 251 -0.52 10.01 10.96
N PRO A 252 -1.27 10.86 11.72
CA PRO A 252 -0.67 11.89 12.57
C PRO A 252 0.23 11.30 13.67
N GLU A 253 1.30 11.98 14.05
CA GLU A 253 2.21 11.57 15.12
C GLU A 253 1.47 11.27 16.45
N GLY A 254 0.47 12.07 16.79
CA GLY A 254 -0.34 11.88 18.01
C GLY A 254 -1.22 10.61 18.01
N LYS A 255 -1.33 9.94 16.87
CA LYS A 255 -2.06 8.66 16.71
C LYS A 255 -1.11 7.47 16.52
N ARG A 256 0.21 7.68 16.62
CA ARG A 256 1.22 6.62 16.51
C ARG A 256 1.65 6.18 17.89
N ASP A 257 1.33 4.94 18.22
CA ASP A 257 1.93 4.25 19.36
C ASP A 257 3.32 3.70 19.01
N GLU A 258 4.06 3.21 20.00
CA GLU A 258 5.39 2.66 19.81
C GLU A 258 5.41 1.47 18.81
N ARG A 259 4.37 0.64 18.83
CA ARG A 259 4.23 -0.51 17.93
C ARG A 259 4.02 -0.09 16.48
N LEU A 260 3.19 0.93 16.24
CA LEU A 260 2.98 1.46 14.89
C LEU A 260 4.23 2.14 14.34
N GLU A 261 4.96 2.89 15.17
CA GLU A 261 6.24 3.46 14.77
C GLU A 261 7.27 2.38 14.41
N ASP A 262 7.30 1.27 15.15
CA ASP A 262 8.13 0.11 14.81
C ASP A 262 7.73 -0.51 13.47
N ILE A 263 6.43 -0.60 13.18
CA ILE A 263 5.92 -1.09 11.89
C ILE A 263 6.35 -0.16 10.75
N VAL A 264 6.20 1.14 10.91
CA VAL A 264 6.59 2.13 9.89
C VAL A 264 8.09 2.08 9.64
N ALA A 265 8.92 2.02 10.69
CA ALA A 265 10.37 1.91 10.57
C ALA A 265 10.78 0.62 9.83
N TRP A 266 10.21 -0.52 10.24
CA TRP A 266 10.45 -1.81 9.58
C TRP A 266 10.04 -1.79 8.11
N LEU A 267 8.85 -1.28 7.80
CA LEU A 267 8.35 -1.24 6.42
C LEU A 267 9.21 -0.33 5.54
N GLY A 268 9.65 0.82 6.07
CA GLY A 268 10.57 1.71 5.39
C GLY A 268 11.92 1.06 5.07
N LEU A 269 12.42 0.17 5.95
CA LEU A 269 13.62 -0.61 5.67
C LEU A 269 13.39 -1.67 4.60
N VAL A 270 12.27 -2.41 4.68
CA VAL A 270 11.92 -3.41 3.66
C VAL A 270 11.85 -2.76 2.28
N VAL A 271 11.16 -1.64 2.15
CA VAL A 271 11.02 -0.92 0.88
C VAL A 271 12.39 -0.47 0.37
N ARG A 272 13.22 0.17 1.21
CA ARG A 272 14.55 0.66 0.81
C ARG A 272 15.51 -0.46 0.44
N SER A 273 15.51 -1.57 1.19
CA SER A 273 16.42 -2.70 0.93
C SER A 273 16.12 -3.40 -0.40
N VAL A 274 14.85 -3.47 -0.80
CA VAL A 274 14.46 -4.08 -2.08
C VAL A 274 14.67 -3.11 -3.25
N ASP A 275 14.37 -1.80 -3.06
CA ASP A 275 14.63 -0.77 -4.08
C ASP A 275 16.13 -0.64 -4.37
N SER A 276 17.01 -0.65 -3.35
CA SER A 276 18.44 -0.59 -3.57
C SER A 276 18.96 -1.81 -4.31
N SER A 277 18.44 -3.01 -4.04
CA SER A 277 18.85 -4.22 -4.76
C SER A 277 18.45 -4.20 -6.24
N LEU A 278 17.33 -3.58 -6.60
CA LEU A 278 16.91 -3.38 -7.98
C LEU A 278 17.75 -2.32 -8.70
N VAL A 279 18.13 -1.24 -8.01
CA VAL A 279 19.04 -0.21 -8.54
C VAL A 279 20.44 -0.80 -8.73
N ASP A 280 20.94 -1.57 -7.77
CA ASP A 280 22.24 -2.26 -7.85
C ASP A 280 22.27 -3.28 -9.00
N GLU A 281 21.19 -4.03 -9.26
CA GLU A 281 21.11 -4.90 -10.45
C GLU A 281 21.15 -4.11 -11.76
N TRP A 282 20.52 -2.94 -11.81
CA TRP A 282 20.52 -2.07 -12.98
C TRP A 282 21.86 -1.38 -13.20
N GLU A 283 22.51 -0.90 -12.14
CA GLU A 283 23.86 -0.31 -12.21
C GLU A 283 24.92 -1.36 -12.52
N ASN A 284 24.81 -2.56 -11.96
CA ASN A 284 25.74 -3.67 -12.24
C ASN A 284 25.53 -4.29 -13.63
N ALA A 285 24.36 -4.16 -14.25
CA ALA A 285 24.16 -4.54 -15.66
C ALA A 285 24.93 -3.61 -16.63
N GLY A 286 25.29 -2.40 -16.18
CA GLY A 286 26.11 -1.43 -16.92
C GLY A 286 27.60 -1.39 -16.55
N ALA A 287 28.00 -1.89 -15.40
CA ALA A 287 29.36 -1.81 -14.85
C ALA A 287 29.89 -3.19 -14.42
N ALA A 288 30.06 -4.09 -15.38
CA ALA A 288 30.91 -5.24 -15.15
C ALA A 288 32.38 -4.78 -15.08
N LEU A 289 33.03 -5.12 -13.97
CA LEU A 289 34.50 -5.16 -13.81
C LEU A 289 35.13 -4.03 -13.00
N ASP A 290 35.01 -3.71 -11.85
CA ASP A 290 36.02 -3.05 -10.95
C ASP A 290 35.42 -2.27 -9.74
N ALA A 291 34.44 -2.83 -9.04
CA ALA A 291 34.04 -2.25 -7.76
C ALA A 291 34.28 -3.26 -6.62
N ALA A 292 35.07 -2.85 -5.62
CA ALA A 292 35.17 -3.58 -4.36
C ALA A 292 33.79 -3.67 -3.69
N PRO A 293 33.45 -4.78 -3.01
CA PRO A 293 32.18 -4.91 -2.34
C PRO A 293 32.01 -3.77 -1.31
N PRO A 294 30.82 -3.13 -1.24
CA PRO A 294 30.55 -2.09 -0.26
C PRO A 294 30.80 -2.64 1.16
N SER A 295 31.42 -1.83 2.01
CA SER A 295 31.63 -2.23 3.40
C SER A 295 30.28 -2.27 4.11
N LEU A 296 30.09 -3.26 4.98
CA LEU A 296 28.87 -3.41 5.81
C LEU A 296 28.51 -2.16 6.64
N GLU A 297 29.45 -1.21 6.78
CA GLU A 297 29.26 0.06 7.50
C GLU A 297 28.53 1.14 6.68
N ASP A 298 28.40 0.95 5.35
CA ASP A 298 27.75 1.91 4.44
C ASP A 298 26.30 1.55 4.12
N GLU A 299 25.81 0.40 4.54
CA GLU A 299 24.42 0.02 4.33
C GLU A 299 23.47 0.90 5.18
N PRO A 300 22.43 1.52 4.57
CA PRO A 300 21.45 2.36 5.28
C PRO A 300 20.75 1.64 6.43
N VAL A 301 20.58 0.31 6.30
CA VAL A 301 19.94 -0.58 7.29
C VAL A 301 20.72 -0.64 8.61
N VAL A 302 22.05 -0.60 8.56
CA VAL A 302 22.90 -0.67 9.78
C VAL A 302 22.88 0.65 10.56
N ARG A 303 22.59 1.77 9.90
CA ARG A 303 22.50 3.10 10.53
C ARG A 303 21.19 3.33 11.27
N ASP A 304 20.13 2.66 10.87
CA ASP A 304 18.82 2.72 11.53
C ASP A 304 18.74 1.65 12.63
N ARG A 305 19.17 2.00 13.85
CA ARG A 305 19.16 1.08 15.01
C ARG A 305 17.78 0.55 15.34
N ARG A 306 16.73 1.37 15.19
CA ARG A 306 15.36 0.97 15.51
C ARG A 306 14.86 -0.05 14.50
N GLY A 307 14.94 0.26 13.22
CA GLY A 307 14.54 -0.65 12.14
C GLY A 307 15.33 -1.95 12.17
N LEU A 308 16.66 -1.91 12.41
CA LEU A 308 17.47 -3.13 12.56
C LEU A 308 17.00 -3.97 13.74
N THR A 309 16.68 -3.35 14.88
CA THR A 309 16.16 -4.08 16.05
C THR A 309 14.83 -4.77 15.74
N VAL A 310 13.93 -4.10 15.00
CA VAL A 310 12.64 -4.67 14.59
C VAL A 310 12.86 -5.83 13.61
N LEU A 311 13.76 -5.69 12.64
CA LEU A 311 14.10 -6.76 11.69
C LEU A 311 14.64 -8.01 12.42
N VAL A 312 15.57 -7.82 13.36
CA VAL A 312 16.14 -8.92 14.17
C VAL A 312 15.05 -9.58 15.03
N ARG A 313 14.21 -8.78 15.70
CA ARG A 313 13.10 -9.28 16.50
C ARG A 313 12.12 -10.11 15.65
N ASN A 314 11.73 -9.61 14.49
CA ASN A 314 10.82 -10.33 13.61
C ASN A 314 11.45 -11.61 13.05
N ALA A 315 12.73 -11.58 12.69
CA ALA A 315 13.46 -12.77 12.24
C ALA A 315 13.58 -13.84 13.33
N LEU A 316 13.76 -13.44 14.57
CA LEU A 316 13.75 -14.36 15.72
C LEU A 316 12.34 -14.89 16.00
N PHE A 317 11.33 -14.01 15.99
CA PHE A 317 9.95 -14.39 16.26
C PHE A 317 9.39 -15.37 15.21
N SER A 318 9.71 -15.18 13.93
CA SER A 318 9.32 -16.12 12.87
C SER A 318 9.91 -17.52 13.11
N ARG A 319 11.18 -17.60 13.56
CA ARG A 319 11.82 -18.87 13.92
C ARG A 319 11.18 -19.52 15.15
N VAL A 320 10.92 -18.74 16.20
CA VAL A 320 10.26 -19.24 17.41
C VAL A 320 8.87 -19.79 17.09
N ARG A 321 8.12 -19.09 16.24
CA ARG A 321 6.79 -19.51 15.81
C ARG A 321 6.85 -20.80 14.99
N ALA A 322 7.74 -20.88 14.01
CA ALA A 322 7.92 -22.09 13.20
C ALA A 322 8.39 -23.28 14.08
N ALA A 323 9.29 -23.05 15.04
CA ALA A 323 9.71 -24.06 15.99
C ALA A 323 8.56 -24.52 16.91
N ALA A 324 7.73 -23.60 17.41
CA ALA A 324 6.56 -23.93 18.21
C ALA A 324 5.54 -24.81 17.47
N HIS A 325 5.43 -24.64 16.16
CA HIS A 325 4.59 -25.46 15.29
C HIS A 325 5.31 -26.69 14.72
N ARG A 326 6.57 -26.91 15.08
CA ARG A 326 7.45 -27.96 14.51
C ARG A 326 7.51 -27.94 12.99
N ASP A 327 7.44 -26.76 12.39
CA ASP A 327 7.56 -26.56 10.96
C ASP A 327 9.04 -26.54 10.54
N VAL A 328 9.63 -27.74 10.47
CA VAL A 328 11.05 -27.94 10.17
C VAL A 328 11.39 -27.54 8.73
N ALA A 329 10.41 -27.60 7.81
CA ALA A 329 10.59 -27.19 6.43
C ALA A 329 10.84 -25.70 6.34
N THR A 330 9.95 -24.90 6.93
CA THR A 330 10.10 -23.44 6.99
C THR A 330 11.36 -23.00 7.72
N LEU A 331 11.70 -23.67 8.85
CA LEU A 331 12.95 -23.40 9.57
C LEU A 331 14.18 -23.71 8.71
N GLY A 332 14.15 -24.83 8.00
CA GLY A 332 15.23 -25.23 7.11
C GLY A 332 15.44 -24.26 5.96
N GLU A 333 14.36 -23.74 5.37
CA GLU A 333 14.43 -22.70 4.33
C GLU A 333 15.02 -21.40 4.86
N MET A 334 14.63 -20.97 6.06
CA MET A 334 15.12 -19.73 6.70
C MET A 334 16.62 -19.75 6.99
N ASP A 335 17.19 -20.92 7.28
CA ASP A 335 18.56 -21.05 7.78
C ASP A 335 19.47 -21.91 6.85
N ALA A 336 18.99 -22.28 5.68
CA ALA A 336 19.74 -23.07 4.68
C ALA A 336 21.08 -22.43 4.32
N ASP A 337 21.10 -21.12 4.11
CA ASP A 337 22.30 -20.35 3.74
C ASP A 337 23.37 -20.35 4.85
N TRP A 338 22.95 -20.60 6.08
CA TRP A 338 23.82 -20.70 7.27
C TRP A 338 24.24 -22.15 7.56
N GLY A 339 23.85 -23.08 6.70
CA GLY A 339 24.18 -24.50 6.85
C GLY A 339 23.30 -25.25 7.85
N PHE A 340 22.21 -24.65 8.35
CA PHE A 340 21.28 -25.24 9.29
C PHE A 340 19.95 -25.58 8.62
N GLY A 341 19.98 -26.61 7.77
CA GLY A 341 18.82 -27.02 6.98
C GLY A 341 17.80 -27.86 7.77
N GLU A 342 16.75 -28.33 7.08
CA GLU A 342 15.60 -29.06 7.62
C GLU A 342 15.99 -30.23 8.55
N ARG A 343 17.00 -31.04 8.16
CA ARG A 343 17.46 -32.16 8.98
C ARG A 343 18.10 -31.72 10.31
N ALA A 344 18.82 -30.61 10.28
CA ALA A 344 19.44 -30.08 11.50
C ALA A 344 18.38 -29.56 12.46
N TRP A 345 17.38 -28.88 11.95
CA TRP A 345 16.23 -28.42 12.74
C TRP A 345 15.39 -29.57 13.30
N ALA A 346 15.15 -30.63 12.51
CA ALA A 346 14.44 -31.81 12.97
C ALA A 346 15.13 -32.44 14.19
N VAL A 347 16.45 -32.59 14.15
CA VAL A 347 17.22 -33.09 15.29
C VAL A 347 17.17 -32.15 16.49
N ALA A 348 17.33 -30.85 16.26
CA ALA A 348 17.34 -29.84 17.34
C ALA A 348 15.99 -29.67 18.05
N LEU A 349 14.89 -29.98 17.41
CA LEU A 349 13.55 -29.91 18.00
C LEU A 349 13.11 -31.20 18.68
N ASP A 350 13.84 -32.30 18.47
CA ASP A 350 13.60 -33.60 19.14
C ASP A 350 14.46 -33.80 20.40
N GLU A 351 15.49 -32.97 20.62
CA GLU A 351 16.26 -32.87 21.87
C GLU A 351 15.58 -31.95 22.89
#